data_aac0d3b287b85aec122cf2812eb81532
#
_entry.id   aac0d3b287b85aec122cf2812eb81532
#
_cell.length_a   1.000
_cell.length_b   1.000
_cell.length_c   1.000
_cell.angle_alpha   90.00
_cell.angle_beta   90.00
_cell.angle_gamma   90.00
#
_symmetry.space_group_name_H-M   'P 1'
#
loop_
_entity.id
_entity.type
_entity.pdbx_description
1 polymer ?
#
loop_
_entity_poly.entity_id
_entity_poly.type
_entity_poly.pdbx_seq_one_letter_code
_entity_poly.pdbx_strand_id
1 'polypeptide(L)'
;MSVKAKLTLIAALFCAASIQAAEPHPAEQARLAPESLILDLISAGQRYVGVGERGHVILSRDGENWEQAEFVPVRSTLTRAAFAGGRLWAVGHDSAIIHSRDLGRTWTLQYFDPEAERPLLDVHFFDANRGIAIGAYGLYMRTENAGDDWTVFDMADLMTNEAIDWEQIAQQEDAGVETLPQDVLQDADDSGYFDSAAIIDKGCYEFMECHLNAFLDAGNGRWLIAAERGYGFRSYDNGESWESFRFPYSGSMFGLLQLDDNSMLAYGLRGHVQLSNDAGRSWEELDNDLVSSLKGGTVGPDGRALMVGSGAAQLIYDPDAERFELEEDRLGSTYAAVLYSDDGGKILAGEEGVSNVE
;
A
#
# COMPACT_ATOMS: atom_id res chain seq x y z
N MET A 1 61.10 -26.14 -50.93
CA MET A 1 60.23 -24.90 -50.79
C MET A 1 59.30 -25.10 -49.61
N SER A 2 59.61 -24.44 -48.49
CA SER A 2 58.88 -24.59 -47.24
C SER A 2 57.96 -23.35 -47.04
N VAL A 3 56.67 -23.57 -47.00
CA VAL A 3 55.72 -22.52 -46.77
C VAL A 3 55.47 -22.46 -45.25
N LYS A 4 55.93 -21.38 -44.62
CA LYS A 4 55.65 -21.09 -43.20
C LYS A 4 54.25 -20.41 -43.10
N ALA A 5 53.29 -21.11 -42.56
CA ALA A 5 51.99 -20.53 -42.16
C ALA A 5 52.17 -19.66 -40.91
N LYS A 6 51.82 -18.37 -41.00
CA LYS A 6 51.74 -17.47 -39.86
C LYS A 6 50.34 -17.57 -39.25
N LEU A 7 50.27 -18.10 -38.04
CA LEU A 7 49.04 -18.07 -37.21
C LEU A 7 48.92 -16.69 -36.56
N THR A 8 47.91 -15.90 -36.95
CA THR A 8 47.61 -14.64 -36.30
C THR A 8 46.56 -14.90 -35.20
N LEU A 9 47.01 -14.77 -33.97
CA LEU A 9 46.13 -14.88 -32.78
C LEU A 9 45.35 -13.57 -32.62
N ILE A 10 44.03 -13.60 -32.86
CA ILE A 10 43.15 -12.49 -32.57
C ILE A 10 42.69 -12.65 -31.12
N ALA A 11 43.23 -11.85 -30.22
CA ALA A 11 42.76 -11.75 -28.85
C ALA A 11 41.43 -10.91 -28.84
N ALA A 12 40.30 -11.56 -28.67
CA ALA A 12 39.03 -10.89 -28.43
C ALA A 12 39.05 -10.36 -27.00
N LEU A 13 39.13 -9.04 -26.86
CA LEU A 13 38.92 -8.33 -25.60
C LEU A 13 37.41 -8.38 -25.29
N PHE A 14 37.01 -9.29 -24.42
CA PHE A 14 35.69 -9.23 -23.80
C PHE A 14 35.71 -8.07 -22.78
N CYS A 15 35.15 -6.92 -23.12
CA CYS A 15 34.78 -5.88 -22.17
C CYS A 15 33.57 -6.40 -21.39
N ALA A 16 33.82 -7.01 -20.23
CA ALA A 16 32.74 -7.25 -19.27
C ALA A 16 32.31 -5.89 -18.76
N ALA A 17 31.21 -5.34 -19.32
CA ALA A 17 30.49 -4.26 -18.69
C ALA A 17 29.94 -4.82 -17.37
N SER A 18 30.55 -4.44 -16.25
CA SER A 18 29.95 -4.63 -14.94
C SER A 18 28.66 -3.81 -14.94
N ILE A 19 27.51 -4.48 -14.94
CA ILE A 19 26.23 -3.85 -14.61
C ILE A 19 26.41 -3.44 -13.15
N GLN A 20 26.61 -2.14 -12.93
CA GLN A 20 26.67 -1.58 -11.60
C GLN A 20 25.23 -1.40 -11.18
N ALA A 21 24.81 -2.05 -10.09
CA ALA A 21 23.50 -1.85 -9.51
C ALA A 21 23.30 -0.35 -9.27
N ALA A 22 22.10 0.15 -9.53
CA ALA A 22 21.79 1.57 -9.32
C ALA A 22 21.96 1.89 -7.83
N GLU A 23 22.87 2.82 -7.52
CA GLU A 23 23.05 3.28 -6.15
C GLU A 23 21.98 4.31 -5.80
N PRO A 24 21.45 4.30 -4.57
CA PRO A 24 20.47 5.29 -4.12
C PRO A 24 21.12 6.68 -4.04
N HIS A 25 20.33 7.68 -4.40
CA HIS A 25 20.72 9.09 -4.28
C HIS A 25 19.96 9.74 -3.14
N PRO A 26 20.62 10.51 -2.26
CA PRO A 26 19.95 11.25 -1.20
C PRO A 26 18.90 12.24 -1.73
N ALA A 27 17.83 12.45 -0.96
CA ALA A 27 16.87 13.50 -1.23
C ALA A 27 17.54 14.89 -1.20
N GLU A 28 17.10 15.75 -2.10
CA GLU A 28 17.55 17.15 -2.12
C GLU A 28 16.78 17.97 -1.08
N GLN A 29 17.48 18.92 -0.46
CA GLN A 29 16.85 19.90 0.42
C GLN A 29 16.04 20.89 -0.43
N ALA A 30 14.73 20.96 -0.19
CA ALA A 30 13.80 21.79 -0.91
C ALA A 30 12.98 22.64 0.07
N ARG A 31 13.01 23.96 -0.11
CA ARG A 31 12.24 24.87 0.76
C ARG A 31 10.74 24.62 0.70
N LEU A 32 10.24 24.13 -0.45
CA LEU A 32 8.83 23.85 -0.70
C LEU A 32 8.49 22.35 -0.53
N ALA A 33 9.33 21.57 0.15
CA ALA A 33 9.01 20.17 0.44
C ALA A 33 7.65 19.98 1.14
N PRO A 34 7.21 20.84 2.09
CA PRO A 34 5.87 20.74 2.67
C PRO A 34 4.71 21.07 1.71
N GLU A 35 4.97 21.75 0.59
CA GLU A 35 4.02 22.08 -0.48
C GLU A 35 4.07 21.08 -1.65
N SER A 36 4.90 20.03 -1.55
CA SER A 36 5.04 18.96 -2.54
C SER A 36 4.09 17.83 -2.23
N LEU A 37 3.95 16.85 -3.16
CA LEU A 37 3.13 15.68 -2.94
C LEU A 37 3.58 14.90 -1.69
N ILE A 38 2.71 14.86 -0.69
CA ILE A 38 2.84 14.04 0.53
C ILE A 38 1.80 12.93 0.48
N LEU A 39 2.26 11.69 0.63
CA LEU A 39 1.44 10.49 0.46
C LEU A 39 0.97 9.88 1.77
N ASP A 40 1.70 10.11 2.87
CA ASP A 40 1.32 9.61 4.17
C ASP A 40 1.68 10.56 5.29
N LEU A 41 0.89 10.51 6.37
CA LEU A 41 1.05 11.28 7.60
C LEU A 41 0.93 10.36 8.80
N ILE A 42 1.86 10.44 9.74
CA ILE A 42 1.78 9.71 11.00
C ILE A 42 2.10 10.61 12.20
N SER A 43 1.56 10.23 13.36
CA SER A 43 1.96 10.79 14.66
C SER A 43 3.09 9.92 15.25
N ALA A 44 4.21 10.53 15.58
CA ALA A 44 5.39 9.90 16.17
C ALA A 44 5.65 10.47 17.58
N GLY A 45 4.71 10.28 18.47
CA GLY A 45 4.74 10.78 19.84
C GLY A 45 4.54 12.30 19.90
N GLN A 46 5.61 13.09 19.98
CA GLN A 46 5.52 14.57 20.08
C GLN A 46 5.75 15.25 18.72
N ARG A 47 5.59 14.52 17.63
CA ARG A 47 5.88 15.02 16.29
C ARG A 47 4.98 14.38 15.26
N TYR A 48 4.58 15.16 14.28
CA TYR A 48 3.97 14.67 13.04
C TYR A 48 5.06 14.47 12.00
N VAL A 49 4.93 13.41 11.20
CA VAL A 49 5.87 13.05 10.13
C VAL A 49 5.07 12.83 8.87
N GLY A 50 5.42 13.53 7.80
CA GLY A 50 4.88 13.29 6.46
C GLY A 50 5.96 12.73 5.54
N VAL A 51 5.58 11.81 4.65
CA VAL A 51 6.46 11.24 3.63
C VAL A 51 5.83 11.36 2.25
N GLY A 52 6.65 11.52 1.21
CA GLY A 52 6.12 11.73 -0.13
C GLY A 52 7.14 11.65 -1.25
N GLU A 53 6.87 12.40 -2.31
CA GLU A 53 7.69 12.38 -3.52
C GLU A 53 9.14 12.77 -3.27
N ARG A 54 10.05 12.32 -4.16
CA ARG A 54 11.49 12.68 -4.17
C ARG A 54 12.23 12.42 -2.87
N GLY A 55 11.75 11.46 -2.05
CA GLY A 55 12.30 11.17 -0.74
C GLY A 55 12.03 12.27 0.29
N HIS A 56 11.04 13.13 0.05
CA HIS A 56 10.67 14.14 1.03
C HIS A 56 10.15 13.48 2.28
N VAL A 57 10.77 13.83 3.39
CA VAL A 57 10.27 13.59 4.74
C VAL A 57 10.13 14.94 5.40
N ILE A 58 8.96 15.28 5.89
CA ILE A 58 8.65 16.54 6.54
C ILE A 58 8.20 16.31 7.97
N LEU A 59 8.53 17.24 8.84
CA LEU A 59 8.39 17.13 10.28
C LEU A 59 7.68 18.35 10.83
N SER A 60 6.73 18.14 11.74
CA SER A 60 6.09 19.22 12.50
C SER A 60 5.91 18.83 13.96
N ARG A 61 5.82 19.81 14.88
CA ARG A 61 5.46 19.60 16.29
C ARG A 61 4.04 20.06 16.61
N ASP A 62 3.55 20.95 15.79
CA ASP A 62 2.26 21.63 15.99
C ASP A 62 1.25 21.34 14.87
N GLY A 63 1.68 20.62 13.81
CA GLY A 63 0.88 20.38 12.62
C GLY A 63 0.80 21.57 11.66
N GLU A 64 1.26 22.76 12.06
CA GLU A 64 1.21 23.99 11.28
C GLU A 64 2.53 24.33 10.62
N ASN A 65 3.64 24.22 11.39
CA ASN A 65 4.97 24.57 10.94
C ASN A 65 5.75 23.32 10.56
N TRP A 66 6.04 23.18 9.27
CA TRP A 66 6.69 22.00 8.70
C TRP A 66 8.10 22.30 8.22
N GLU A 67 9.03 21.42 8.52
CA GLU A 67 10.42 21.45 8.07
C GLU A 67 10.81 20.13 7.42
N GLN A 68 11.67 20.14 6.41
CA GLN A 68 12.19 18.92 5.82
C GLN A 68 13.23 18.28 6.74
N ALA A 69 13.27 16.93 6.76
CA ALA A 69 14.30 16.15 7.45
C ALA A 69 15.72 16.57 7.00
N GLU A 70 16.69 16.54 7.92
CA GLU A 70 18.07 16.96 7.64
C GLU A 70 18.78 16.07 6.61
N PHE A 71 18.49 14.77 6.64
CA PHE A 71 19.07 13.81 5.70
C PHE A 71 18.15 12.61 5.47
N VAL A 72 17.89 12.30 4.19
CA VAL A 72 17.17 11.11 3.73
C VAL A 72 18.01 10.45 2.63
N PRO A 73 18.36 9.16 2.76
CA PRO A 73 19.35 8.48 1.88
C PRO A 73 18.83 8.13 0.49
N VAL A 74 17.55 8.31 0.22
CA VAL A 74 16.90 7.97 -1.06
C VAL A 74 16.16 9.17 -1.63
N ARG A 75 16.01 9.16 -2.97
CA ARG A 75 15.19 10.11 -3.72
C ARG A 75 13.91 9.46 -4.25
N SER A 76 13.74 8.17 -4.00
CA SER A 76 12.54 7.42 -4.33
C SER A 76 11.33 8.00 -3.62
N THR A 77 10.18 7.98 -4.28
CA THR A 77 8.92 8.37 -3.63
C THR A 77 8.63 7.44 -2.47
N LEU A 78 8.43 8.01 -1.29
CA LEU A 78 8.03 7.29 -0.08
C LEU A 78 6.50 7.25 -0.01
N THR A 79 5.95 6.06 0.18
CA THR A 79 4.50 5.81 0.10
C THR A 79 3.85 5.73 1.46
N ARG A 80 4.58 5.22 2.47
CA ARG A 80 4.03 4.98 3.81
C ARG A 80 5.12 5.09 4.87
N ALA A 81 4.71 5.45 6.09
CA ALA A 81 5.59 5.49 7.26
C ALA A 81 4.97 4.74 8.44
N ALA A 82 5.82 4.28 9.38
CA ALA A 82 5.41 3.63 10.62
C ALA A 82 6.24 4.14 11.80
N PHE A 83 5.60 4.19 12.97
CA PHE A 83 6.27 4.53 14.23
C PHE A 83 5.99 3.46 15.29
N ALA A 84 7.04 2.85 15.83
CA ALA A 84 6.94 1.89 16.91
C ALA A 84 8.20 1.90 17.78
N GLY A 85 8.04 1.71 19.08
CA GLY A 85 9.16 1.62 20.01
C GLY A 85 10.12 2.81 20.01
N GLY A 86 9.64 4.00 19.67
CA GLY A 86 10.44 5.23 19.56
C GLY A 86 11.27 5.35 18.29
N ARG A 87 10.99 4.55 17.26
CA ARG A 87 11.67 4.49 15.96
C ARG A 87 10.69 4.71 14.83
N LEU A 88 11.20 5.17 13.70
CA LEU A 88 10.44 5.41 12.47
C LEU A 88 10.99 4.56 11.34
N TRP A 89 10.10 4.06 10.51
CA TRP A 89 10.41 3.47 9.21
C TRP A 89 9.58 4.14 8.13
N ALA A 90 10.12 4.20 6.93
CA ALA A 90 9.35 4.60 5.75
C ALA A 90 9.75 3.72 4.57
N VAL A 91 8.76 3.43 3.73
CA VAL A 91 8.89 2.56 2.56
C VAL A 91 8.42 3.26 1.31
N GLY A 92 8.79 2.73 0.13
CA GLY A 92 8.31 3.33 -1.11
C GLY A 92 8.80 2.66 -2.38
N HIS A 93 8.91 3.48 -3.42
CA HIS A 93 9.40 3.07 -4.73
C HIS A 93 10.82 2.52 -4.64
N ASP A 94 11.24 1.77 -5.67
CA ASP A 94 12.54 1.08 -5.73
C ASP A 94 12.72 0.06 -4.59
N SER A 95 11.61 -0.44 -4.03
CA SER A 95 11.56 -1.27 -2.82
C SER A 95 12.34 -0.65 -1.64
N ALA A 96 12.44 0.68 -1.59
CA ALA A 96 13.21 1.37 -0.57
C ALA A 96 12.60 1.20 0.81
N ILE A 97 13.44 0.89 1.81
CA ILE A 97 13.11 0.92 3.24
C ILE A 97 14.16 1.75 3.94
N ILE A 98 13.73 2.79 4.63
CA ILE A 98 14.58 3.68 5.41
C ILE A 98 14.12 3.72 6.88
N HIS A 99 15.04 3.99 7.78
CA HIS A 99 14.83 3.95 9.23
C HIS A 99 15.42 5.18 9.93
N SER A 100 14.71 5.69 10.94
CA SER A 100 15.19 6.79 11.78
C SER A 100 15.11 6.43 13.27
N ARG A 101 16.15 6.89 14.03
CA ARG A 101 16.27 6.72 15.49
C ARG A 101 16.21 8.07 16.23
N ASP A 102 15.98 9.16 15.52
CA ASP A 102 15.98 10.52 16.03
C ASP A 102 14.70 11.29 15.69
N LEU A 103 13.59 10.57 15.67
CA LEU A 103 12.25 11.06 15.36
C LEU A 103 12.18 11.74 13.97
N GLY A 104 12.79 11.12 12.97
CA GLY A 104 12.69 11.52 11.58
C GLY A 104 13.67 12.60 11.12
N ARG A 105 14.59 13.10 11.97
CA ARG A 105 15.55 14.13 11.56
C ARG A 105 16.56 13.60 10.56
N THR A 106 17.10 12.40 10.82
CA THR A 106 18.02 11.73 9.90
C THR A 106 17.57 10.28 9.68
N TRP A 107 17.82 9.79 8.48
CA TRP A 107 17.42 8.45 8.05
C TRP A 107 18.61 7.65 7.53
N THR A 108 18.55 6.35 7.72
CA THR A 108 19.49 5.36 7.19
C THR A 108 18.78 4.39 6.27
N LEU A 109 19.44 3.97 5.19
CA LEU A 109 18.92 2.97 4.27
C LEU A 109 19.03 1.57 4.89
N GLN A 110 17.96 0.79 4.80
CA GLN A 110 17.93 -0.62 5.24
C GLN A 110 17.76 -1.58 4.07
N TYR A 111 16.94 -1.22 3.07
CA TYR A 111 16.72 -2.02 1.88
C TYR A 111 16.55 -1.14 0.65
N PHE A 112 17.01 -1.60 -0.51
CA PHE A 112 16.88 -0.88 -1.78
C PHE A 112 17.11 -1.85 -2.94
N ASP A 113 16.09 -2.02 -3.79
CA ASP A 113 16.14 -2.89 -4.96
C ASP A 113 15.33 -2.28 -6.12
N PRO A 114 15.93 -1.34 -6.87
CA PRO A 114 15.27 -0.69 -8.00
C PRO A 114 15.07 -1.64 -9.20
N GLU A 115 15.87 -2.71 -9.29
CA GLU A 115 15.75 -3.67 -10.40
C GLU A 115 14.54 -4.61 -10.23
N ALA A 116 14.03 -4.76 -9.01
CA ALA A 116 12.81 -5.52 -8.75
C ALA A 116 11.56 -4.86 -9.35
N GLU A 117 11.58 -3.54 -9.60
CA GLU A 117 10.44 -2.74 -10.10
C GLU A 117 9.15 -2.94 -9.27
N ARG A 118 9.30 -3.26 -7.98
CA ARG A 118 8.19 -3.53 -7.05
C ARG A 118 8.18 -2.50 -5.93
N PRO A 119 7.39 -1.42 -6.03
CA PRO A 119 7.22 -0.47 -4.94
C PRO A 119 6.61 -1.15 -3.71
N LEU A 120 7.10 -0.77 -2.53
CA LEU A 120 6.42 -1.03 -1.27
C LEU A 120 5.30 -0.01 -1.10
N LEU A 121 4.13 -0.46 -0.62
CA LEU A 121 2.92 0.34 -0.52
C LEU A 121 2.48 0.56 0.93
N ASP A 122 2.80 -0.37 1.83
CA ASP A 122 2.52 -0.22 3.26
C ASP A 122 3.60 -0.84 4.13
N VAL A 123 3.72 -0.35 5.37
CA VAL A 123 4.67 -0.83 6.38
C VAL A 123 4.04 -0.76 7.77
N HIS A 124 4.18 -1.83 8.54
CA HIS A 124 3.71 -1.89 9.91
C HIS A 124 4.78 -2.46 10.82
N PHE A 125 4.95 -1.87 12.00
CA PHE A 125 5.82 -2.38 13.05
C PHE A 125 5.01 -2.65 14.33
N PHE A 126 5.05 -3.88 14.80
CA PHE A 126 4.37 -4.32 16.03
C PHE A 126 5.08 -3.84 17.29
N ASP A 127 6.38 -3.68 17.18
CA ASP A 127 7.26 -3.19 18.25
C ASP A 127 8.56 -2.58 17.64
N ALA A 128 9.55 -2.32 18.48
CA ALA A 128 10.82 -1.74 18.00
C ALA A 128 11.66 -2.66 17.10
N ASN A 129 11.30 -3.95 16.97
CA ASN A 129 12.10 -4.95 16.27
C ASN A 129 11.33 -5.66 15.14
N ARG A 130 10.06 -6.00 15.36
CA ARG A 130 9.27 -6.82 14.46
C ARG A 130 8.40 -5.95 13.58
N GLY A 131 8.49 -6.18 12.27
CA GLY A 131 7.71 -5.44 11.30
C GLY A 131 7.51 -6.20 10.00
N ILE A 132 6.56 -5.71 9.23
CA ILE A 132 6.28 -6.17 7.87
C ILE A 132 6.24 -5.00 6.91
N ALA A 133 6.53 -5.27 5.64
CA ALA A 133 6.30 -4.36 4.54
C ALA A 133 5.66 -5.12 3.39
N ILE A 134 4.67 -4.50 2.76
CA ILE A 134 3.91 -5.08 1.64
C ILE A 134 3.91 -4.14 0.44
N GLY A 135 3.68 -4.69 -0.75
CA GLY A 135 3.75 -3.86 -1.94
C GLY A 135 3.21 -4.51 -3.21
N ALA A 136 3.68 -3.96 -4.32
CA ALA A 136 3.26 -4.36 -5.64
C ALA A 136 3.65 -5.82 -5.96
N TYR A 137 2.82 -6.45 -6.78
CA TYR A 137 3.04 -7.82 -7.26
C TYR A 137 3.29 -8.81 -6.12
N GLY A 138 2.44 -8.74 -5.08
CA GLY A 138 2.49 -9.62 -3.92
C GLY A 138 3.75 -9.51 -3.07
N LEU A 139 4.53 -8.44 -3.19
CA LEU A 139 5.72 -8.26 -2.37
C LEU A 139 5.35 -8.23 -0.89
N TYR A 140 5.89 -9.18 -0.15
CA TYR A 140 5.69 -9.33 1.29
C TYR A 140 7.03 -9.57 1.97
N MET A 141 7.37 -8.75 2.93
CA MET A 141 8.66 -8.77 3.62
C MET A 141 8.47 -8.73 5.13
N ARG A 142 9.35 -9.39 5.88
CA ARG A 142 9.37 -9.38 7.35
C ARG A 142 10.75 -9.04 7.89
N THR A 143 10.78 -8.43 9.05
CA THR A 143 11.96 -8.25 9.88
C THR A 143 11.67 -8.62 11.34
N GLU A 144 12.69 -9.16 12.02
CA GLU A 144 12.68 -9.49 13.45
C GLU A 144 13.73 -8.68 14.24
N ASN A 145 14.48 -7.80 13.55
CA ASN A 145 15.64 -7.07 14.11
C ASN A 145 15.65 -5.59 13.73
N ALA A 146 14.47 -4.97 13.72
CA ALA A 146 14.28 -3.55 13.41
C ALA A 146 14.67 -3.16 11.97
N GLY A 147 14.67 -4.13 11.03
CA GLY A 147 15.03 -3.91 9.64
C GLY A 147 16.53 -3.97 9.36
N ASP A 148 17.36 -4.42 10.32
CA ASP A 148 18.77 -4.71 10.04
C ASP A 148 18.87 -5.81 8.96
N ASP A 149 17.89 -6.76 8.95
CA ASP A 149 17.67 -7.72 7.87
C ASP A 149 16.18 -7.76 7.51
N TRP A 150 15.89 -7.86 6.20
CA TRP A 150 14.55 -8.07 5.66
C TRP A 150 14.51 -9.37 4.86
N THR A 151 13.56 -10.24 5.21
CA THR A 151 13.31 -11.48 4.48
C THR A 151 12.12 -11.28 3.54
N VAL A 152 12.33 -11.54 2.26
CA VAL A 152 11.26 -11.55 1.25
C VAL A 152 10.59 -12.91 1.26
N PHE A 153 9.27 -12.93 1.31
CA PHE A 153 8.43 -14.12 1.18
C PHE A 153 7.63 -14.05 -0.11
N ASP A 154 7.40 -15.19 -0.71
CA ASP A 154 6.35 -15.31 -1.70
C ASP A 154 5.01 -15.48 -0.95
N MET A 155 4.06 -14.57 -1.18
CA MET A 155 2.75 -14.66 -0.54
C MET A 155 2.04 -15.97 -0.87
N ALA A 156 2.28 -16.53 -2.06
CA ALA A 156 1.72 -17.83 -2.47
C ALA A 156 2.17 -18.98 -1.56
N ASP A 157 3.41 -18.95 -1.07
CA ASP A 157 3.93 -19.98 -0.16
C ASP A 157 3.29 -19.93 1.23
N LEU A 158 2.68 -18.82 1.59
CA LEU A 158 2.02 -18.61 2.88
C LEU A 158 0.51 -18.89 2.83
N MET A 159 -0.05 -19.17 1.65
CA MET A 159 -1.49 -19.43 1.49
C MET A 159 -1.86 -20.82 1.96
N THR A 160 -2.92 -20.91 2.78
CA THR A 160 -3.47 -22.17 3.31
C THR A 160 -4.75 -22.63 2.61
N ASN A 161 -5.30 -21.83 1.70
CA ASN A 161 -6.40 -22.30 0.89
C ASN A 161 -5.91 -23.56 0.16
N GLU A 162 -6.62 -24.67 0.33
CA GLU A 162 -6.29 -25.92 -0.35
C GLU A 162 -5.97 -25.62 -1.80
N ALA A 163 -4.84 -26.16 -2.26
CA ALA A 163 -4.40 -25.97 -3.64
C ALA A 163 -5.60 -26.13 -4.55
N ILE A 164 -5.87 -25.12 -5.35
CA ILE A 164 -6.96 -25.17 -6.34
C ILE A 164 -6.79 -26.49 -7.06
N ASP A 165 -7.80 -27.37 -6.95
CA ASP A 165 -7.78 -28.66 -7.64
C ASP A 165 -7.90 -28.41 -9.15
N TRP A 166 -6.74 -28.25 -9.79
CA TRP A 166 -6.62 -28.00 -11.23
C TRP A 166 -7.29 -29.10 -12.05
N GLU A 167 -7.38 -30.33 -11.53
CA GLU A 167 -8.10 -31.41 -12.18
C GLU A 167 -9.62 -31.15 -12.15
N GLN A 168 -10.16 -30.57 -11.08
CA GLN A 168 -11.57 -30.17 -11.01
C GLN A 168 -11.88 -29.01 -11.97
N ILE A 169 -11.01 -28.03 -12.07
CA ILE A 169 -11.17 -26.89 -12.98
C ILE A 169 -11.08 -27.34 -14.43
N ALA A 170 -10.07 -28.13 -14.78
CA ALA A 170 -9.93 -28.68 -16.13
C ALA A 170 -11.13 -29.56 -16.54
N GLN A 171 -11.76 -30.28 -15.60
CA GLN A 171 -12.98 -31.06 -15.86
C GLN A 171 -14.20 -30.17 -16.06
N GLN A 172 -14.26 -28.97 -15.49
CA GLN A 172 -15.32 -27.99 -15.76
C GLN A 172 -15.14 -27.30 -17.12
N GLU A 173 -13.92 -27.09 -17.58
CA GLU A 173 -13.64 -26.59 -18.94
C GLU A 173 -14.07 -27.57 -20.03
N ASP A 174 -13.87 -28.89 -19.83
CA ASP A 174 -14.28 -29.93 -20.76
C ASP A 174 -15.82 -30.18 -20.76
N ALA A 175 -16.53 -29.72 -19.73
CA ALA A 175 -17.99 -29.90 -19.60
C ALA A 175 -18.84 -28.90 -20.40
N GLY A 176 -18.25 -28.05 -21.22
CA GLY A 176 -18.91 -27.14 -22.14
C GLY A 176 -19.50 -25.90 -21.44
N VAL A 177 -18.92 -24.77 -21.69
CA VAL A 177 -19.45 -23.47 -21.29
C VAL A 177 -20.85 -23.28 -21.87
N GLU A 178 -21.91 -23.44 -21.06
CA GLU A 178 -23.21 -22.90 -21.39
C GLU A 178 -23.06 -21.36 -21.44
N THR A 179 -23.47 -20.81 -22.58
CA THR A 179 -23.42 -19.38 -22.86
C THR A 179 -23.98 -18.54 -21.70
N LEU A 180 -23.19 -17.62 -21.20
CA LEU A 180 -23.61 -16.63 -20.19
C LEU A 180 -24.92 -15.95 -20.59
N PRO A 181 -25.81 -15.65 -19.64
CA PRO A 181 -27.03 -14.87 -19.89
C PRO A 181 -26.70 -13.51 -20.53
N GLN A 182 -27.51 -13.09 -21.52
CA GLN A 182 -27.27 -11.85 -22.29
C GLN A 182 -27.36 -10.56 -21.48
N ASP A 183 -27.82 -10.60 -20.25
CA ASP A 183 -27.90 -9.48 -19.31
C ASP A 183 -26.54 -9.15 -18.68
N VAL A 184 -25.58 -10.08 -18.63
CA VAL A 184 -24.21 -9.85 -18.14
C VAL A 184 -23.36 -9.09 -19.17
N LEU A 185 -23.78 -9.03 -20.44
CA LEU A 185 -23.03 -8.37 -21.51
C LEU A 185 -23.38 -6.86 -21.68
N GLN A 186 -24.29 -6.31 -20.88
CA GLN A 186 -24.75 -4.92 -21.04
C GLN A 186 -23.95 -3.88 -20.26
N ASP A 187 -23.04 -4.28 -19.37
CA ASP A 187 -22.19 -3.37 -18.58
C ASP A 187 -20.77 -3.20 -19.14
N ALA A 188 -20.56 -3.47 -20.43
CA ALA A 188 -19.30 -3.10 -21.09
C ALA A 188 -19.22 -1.57 -21.20
N ASP A 189 -18.30 -0.95 -20.46
CA ASP A 189 -17.98 0.44 -20.67
C ASP A 189 -17.44 0.69 -22.09
N ASP A 190 -17.56 1.92 -22.57
CA ASP A 190 -17.19 2.34 -23.91
C ASP A 190 -15.67 2.28 -24.19
N SER A 191 -14.85 1.69 -23.30
CA SER A 191 -13.38 1.58 -23.41
C SER A 191 -12.94 0.36 -24.23
N GLY A 192 -13.84 -0.54 -24.59
CA GLY A 192 -13.53 -1.72 -25.42
C GLY A 192 -12.61 -2.74 -24.75
N TYR A 193 -12.41 -2.64 -23.44
CA TYR A 193 -11.71 -3.64 -22.65
C TYR A 193 -12.68 -4.80 -22.41
N PHE A 194 -12.53 -5.84 -23.18
CA PHE A 194 -13.21 -7.11 -22.90
C PHE A 194 -12.72 -7.62 -21.56
N ASP A 195 -13.52 -7.44 -20.53
CA ASP A 195 -13.42 -8.27 -19.34
C ASP A 195 -13.80 -9.69 -19.77
N SER A 196 -12.78 -10.48 -20.08
CA SER A 196 -12.95 -11.92 -20.29
C SER A 196 -13.14 -12.58 -18.92
N ALA A 197 -14.21 -12.21 -18.21
CA ALA A 197 -14.63 -12.80 -16.94
C ALA A 197 -14.94 -14.30 -17.02
N ALA A 198 -14.86 -14.87 -18.21
CA ALA A 198 -14.84 -16.31 -18.43
C ALA A 198 -13.40 -16.89 -18.45
N ILE A 199 -12.36 -16.05 -18.36
CA ILE A 199 -11.04 -16.54 -18.03
C ILE A 199 -11.10 -16.80 -16.52
N ILE A 200 -11.04 -18.07 -16.14
CA ILE A 200 -10.86 -18.56 -14.79
C ILE A 200 -10.05 -17.55 -14.02
N ASP A 201 -10.68 -16.87 -13.04
CA ASP A 201 -10.00 -15.92 -12.18
C ASP A 201 -9.01 -16.74 -11.33
N LYS A 202 -7.80 -16.89 -11.87
CA LYS A 202 -6.72 -17.65 -11.25
C LYS A 202 -6.23 -17.00 -9.95
N GLY A 203 -6.87 -15.91 -9.57
CA GLY A 203 -6.65 -15.20 -8.32
C GLY A 203 -5.41 -14.32 -8.32
N CYS A 204 -5.41 -13.39 -7.39
CA CYS A 204 -4.31 -12.49 -7.12
C CYS A 204 -3.00 -13.21 -6.83
N TYR A 205 -3.08 -14.37 -6.22
CA TYR A 205 -1.93 -15.08 -5.66
C TYR A 205 -1.26 -16.05 -6.64
N GLU A 206 -1.93 -16.55 -7.66
CA GLU A 206 -1.34 -17.57 -8.56
C GLU A 206 -0.16 -17.03 -9.38
N PHE A 207 -0.23 -15.76 -9.78
CA PHE A 207 0.84 -15.09 -10.53
C PHE A 207 1.45 -13.92 -9.79
N MET A 208 1.03 -13.68 -8.53
CA MET A 208 1.45 -12.52 -7.73
C MET A 208 1.31 -11.18 -8.46
N GLU A 209 0.27 -11.04 -9.30
CA GLU A 209 0.05 -9.84 -10.10
C GLU A 209 -0.69 -8.72 -9.34
N CYS A 210 -1.25 -9.02 -8.17
CA CYS A 210 -1.99 -8.04 -7.39
C CYS A 210 -1.09 -7.23 -6.48
N HIS A 211 -1.41 -5.95 -6.37
CA HIS A 211 -0.82 -5.08 -5.37
C HIS A 211 -1.46 -5.32 -4.00
N LEU A 212 -0.63 -5.49 -2.98
CA LEU A 212 -1.02 -5.53 -1.58
C LEU A 212 -1.02 -4.08 -1.09
N ASN A 213 -2.22 -3.47 -0.94
CA ASN A 213 -2.34 -2.02 -0.82
C ASN A 213 -2.28 -1.50 0.62
N ALA A 214 -2.87 -2.22 1.56
CA ALA A 214 -2.94 -1.81 2.96
C ALA A 214 -2.93 -3.00 3.91
N PHE A 215 -2.29 -2.83 5.05
CA PHE A 215 -2.20 -3.81 6.13
C PHE A 215 -2.91 -3.30 7.39
N LEU A 216 -3.56 -4.21 8.12
CA LEU A 216 -4.14 -3.93 9.42
C LEU A 216 -3.81 -5.06 10.41
N ASP A 217 -3.19 -4.72 11.54
CA ASP A 217 -3.16 -5.58 12.74
C ASP A 217 -4.43 -5.36 13.55
N ALA A 218 -5.35 -6.30 13.46
CA ALA A 218 -6.61 -6.28 14.22
C ALA A 218 -6.47 -6.89 15.61
N GLY A 219 -5.25 -7.11 16.08
CA GLY A 219 -4.92 -7.67 17.39
C GLY A 219 -5.18 -9.16 17.52
N ASN A 220 -4.64 -9.76 18.59
CA ASN A 220 -4.80 -11.19 18.91
C ASN A 220 -4.36 -12.14 17.79
N GLY A 221 -3.33 -11.76 17.02
CA GLY A 221 -2.80 -12.54 15.90
C GLY A 221 -3.64 -12.48 14.62
N ARG A 222 -4.63 -11.59 14.56
CA ARG A 222 -5.48 -11.38 13.39
C ARG A 222 -4.91 -10.24 12.55
N TRP A 223 -4.51 -10.56 11.34
CA TRP A 223 -4.00 -9.60 10.38
C TRP A 223 -4.83 -9.61 9.10
N LEU A 224 -4.97 -8.46 8.48
CA LEU A 224 -5.69 -8.29 7.23
C LEU A 224 -4.83 -7.52 6.23
N ILE A 225 -4.97 -7.87 4.96
CA ILE A 225 -4.43 -7.12 3.83
C ILE A 225 -5.57 -6.82 2.86
N ALA A 226 -5.72 -5.57 2.48
CA ALA A 226 -6.56 -5.15 1.37
C ALA A 226 -5.72 -5.08 0.10
N ALA A 227 -6.26 -5.57 -1.01
CA ALA A 227 -5.55 -5.68 -2.26
C ALA A 227 -6.39 -5.21 -3.46
N GLU A 228 -5.89 -5.43 -4.65
CA GLU A 228 -6.55 -5.12 -5.91
C GLU A 228 -7.62 -6.16 -6.27
N ARG A 229 -8.46 -5.80 -7.26
CA ARG A 229 -9.47 -6.69 -7.86
C ARG A 229 -10.47 -7.28 -6.85
N GLY A 230 -10.72 -6.57 -5.75
CA GLY A 230 -11.61 -7.03 -4.68
C GLY A 230 -11.04 -8.16 -3.83
N TYR A 231 -9.74 -8.44 -3.92
CA TYR A 231 -9.11 -9.41 -3.05
C TYR A 231 -8.75 -8.80 -1.70
N GLY A 232 -8.85 -9.63 -0.67
CA GLY A 232 -8.25 -9.43 0.62
C GLY A 232 -7.59 -10.71 1.10
N PHE A 233 -6.68 -10.56 2.05
CA PHE A 233 -6.02 -11.68 2.71
C PHE A 233 -6.14 -11.52 4.21
N ARG A 234 -6.30 -12.61 4.92
CA ARG A 234 -6.39 -12.62 6.38
C ARG A 234 -5.57 -13.74 6.97
N SER A 235 -5.01 -13.46 8.15
CA SER A 235 -4.28 -14.41 8.98
C SER A 235 -4.87 -14.41 10.39
N TYR A 236 -4.77 -15.55 11.08
CA TYR A 236 -5.18 -15.71 12.47
C TYR A 236 -4.03 -16.17 13.37
N ASP A 237 -2.82 -16.24 12.83
CA ASP A 237 -1.62 -16.82 13.46
C ASP A 237 -0.37 -15.91 13.35
N ASN A 238 -0.58 -14.58 13.38
CA ASN A 238 0.47 -13.57 13.20
C ASN A 238 1.17 -13.67 11.82
N GLY A 239 0.41 -13.98 10.77
CA GLY A 239 0.90 -14.01 9.41
C GLY A 239 1.73 -15.25 9.06
N GLU A 240 1.76 -16.29 9.89
CA GLU A 240 2.42 -17.55 9.53
C GLU A 240 1.70 -18.24 8.38
N SER A 241 0.37 -18.10 8.33
CA SER A 241 -0.45 -18.56 7.22
C SER A 241 -1.53 -17.54 6.86
N TRP A 242 -1.97 -17.57 5.60
CA TRP A 242 -2.93 -16.63 5.05
C TRP A 242 -4.04 -17.34 4.29
N GLU A 243 -5.25 -16.78 4.38
CA GLU A 243 -6.40 -17.14 3.57
C GLU A 243 -6.80 -15.97 2.69
N SER A 244 -7.07 -16.19 1.41
CA SER A 244 -7.69 -15.18 0.55
C SER A 244 -9.19 -15.12 0.75
N PHE A 245 -9.77 -13.93 0.58
CA PHE A 245 -11.21 -13.72 0.53
C PHE A 245 -11.55 -12.65 -0.51
N ARG A 246 -12.84 -12.48 -0.80
CA ARG A 246 -13.33 -11.46 -1.72
C ARG A 246 -14.16 -10.44 -0.96
N PHE A 247 -13.89 -9.16 -1.21
CA PHE A 247 -14.83 -8.11 -0.86
C PHE A 247 -16.07 -8.17 -1.77
N PRO A 248 -17.23 -7.68 -1.34
CA PRO A 248 -18.42 -7.55 -2.20
C PRO A 248 -18.17 -6.75 -3.49
N TYR A 249 -17.26 -5.76 -3.43
CA TYR A 249 -16.83 -4.96 -4.56
C TYR A 249 -15.60 -5.56 -5.24
N SER A 250 -15.61 -5.66 -6.57
CA SER A 250 -14.53 -6.27 -7.35
C SER A 250 -13.36 -5.32 -7.69
N GLY A 251 -13.42 -4.04 -7.27
CA GLY A 251 -12.33 -3.07 -7.45
C GLY A 251 -11.32 -3.09 -6.33
N SER A 252 -10.30 -2.23 -6.44
CA SER A 252 -9.20 -2.14 -5.47
C SER A 252 -9.64 -1.45 -4.17
N MET A 253 -9.28 -2.03 -3.03
CA MET A 253 -9.37 -1.41 -1.73
C MET A 253 -8.00 -0.83 -1.36
N PHE A 254 -7.96 0.44 -0.91
CA PHE A 254 -6.72 1.18 -0.68
C PHE A 254 -6.38 1.39 0.78
N GLY A 255 -7.34 1.14 1.68
CA GLY A 255 -7.09 1.27 3.10
C GLY A 255 -8.00 0.41 3.95
N LEU A 256 -7.56 0.20 5.18
CA LEU A 256 -8.26 -0.51 6.25
C LEU A 256 -8.25 0.36 7.51
N LEU A 257 -9.39 0.43 8.21
CA LEU A 257 -9.53 1.14 9.49
C LEU A 257 -10.19 0.22 10.50
N GLN A 258 -9.64 0.14 11.70
CA GLN A 258 -10.27 -0.55 12.81
C GLN A 258 -11.13 0.45 13.59
N LEU A 259 -12.43 0.15 13.76
CA LEU A 259 -13.36 0.95 14.55
C LEU A 259 -13.37 0.47 16.01
N ASP A 260 -13.43 -0.83 16.21
CA ASP A 260 -13.36 -1.50 17.51
C ASP A 260 -12.77 -2.92 17.36
N ASP A 261 -12.84 -3.77 18.39
CA ASP A 261 -12.27 -5.12 18.39
C ASP A 261 -12.84 -6.05 17.30
N ASN A 262 -14.05 -5.78 16.80
CA ASN A 262 -14.74 -6.61 15.81
C ASN A 262 -15.10 -5.86 14.54
N SER A 263 -15.25 -4.52 14.63
CA SER A 263 -15.73 -3.68 13.54
C SER A 263 -14.59 -3.00 12.83
N MET A 264 -14.58 -3.07 11.51
CA MET A 264 -13.56 -2.46 10.67
C MET A 264 -14.12 -2.05 9.31
N LEU A 265 -13.49 -1.06 8.70
CA LEU A 265 -13.80 -0.57 7.36
C LEU A 265 -12.67 -0.93 6.40
N ALA A 266 -13.03 -1.26 5.16
CA ALA A 266 -12.14 -1.20 4.01
C ALA A 266 -12.70 -0.14 3.05
N TYR A 267 -11.82 0.67 2.45
CA TYR A 267 -12.23 1.72 1.53
C TYR A 267 -11.29 1.79 0.32
N GLY A 268 -11.81 2.30 -0.80
CA GLY A 268 -10.97 2.28 -1.99
C GLY A 268 -11.54 3.01 -3.21
N LEU A 269 -11.43 2.33 -4.34
CA LEU A 269 -11.73 2.85 -5.65
C LEU A 269 -13.21 3.29 -5.74
N ARG A 270 -13.46 4.45 -6.37
CA ARG A 270 -14.80 5.00 -6.67
C ARG A 270 -15.69 5.22 -5.43
N GLY A 271 -15.11 5.42 -4.26
CA GLY A 271 -15.85 5.69 -3.04
C GLY A 271 -16.44 4.47 -2.34
N HIS A 272 -16.15 3.27 -2.83
CA HIS A 272 -16.63 2.04 -2.19
C HIS A 272 -16.07 1.88 -0.78
N VAL A 273 -16.97 1.61 0.16
CA VAL A 273 -16.66 1.35 1.57
C VAL A 273 -17.32 0.04 1.98
N GLN A 274 -16.54 -0.83 2.59
CA GLN A 274 -16.99 -2.13 3.08
C GLN A 274 -16.89 -2.15 4.60
N LEU A 275 -17.88 -2.69 5.28
CA LEU A 275 -17.92 -2.88 6.73
C LEU A 275 -17.83 -4.36 7.06
N SER A 276 -17.01 -4.68 8.03
CA SER A 276 -17.05 -5.94 8.74
C SER A 276 -17.41 -5.70 10.19
N ASN A 277 -18.31 -6.51 10.75
CA ASN A 277 -18.69 -6.53 12.17
C ASN A 277 -18.31 -7.85 12.87
N ASP A 278 -17.47 -8.66 12.23
CA ASP A 278 -17.06 -9.98 12.70
C ASP A 278 -15.54 -10.22 12.60
N ALA A 279 -14.78 -9.14 12.78
CA ALA A 279 -13.32 -9.13 12.75
C ALA A 279 -12.73 -9.57 11.40
N GLY A 280 -13.32 -9.10 10.30
CA GLY A 280 -12.83 -9.33 8.94
C GLY A 280 -13.21 -10.69 8.33
N ARG A 281 -14.14 -11.45 8.96
CA ARG A 281 -14.59 -12.74 8.41
C ARG A 281 -15.55 -12.55 7.26
N SER A 282 -16.49 -11.62 7.41
CA SER A 282 -17.42 -11.25 6.33
C SER A 282 -17.47 -9.72 6.16
N TRP A 283 -17.87 -9.29 5.00
CA TRP A 283 -17.92 -7.88 4.60
C TRP A 283 -19.24 -7.57 3.91
N GLU A 284 -19.76 -6.38 4.18
CA GLU A 284 -20.93 -5.83 3.51
C GLU A 284 -20.59 -4.44 2.96
N GLU A 285 -21.17 -4.12 1.81
CA GLU A 285 -20.98 -2.80 1.20
C GLU A 285 -21.90 -1.78 1.86
N LEU A 286 -21.33 -0.63 2.23
CA LEU A 286 -22.08 0.50 2.75
C LEU A 286 -22.39 1.50 1.63
N ASP A 287 -23.65 1.73 1.38
CA ASP A 287 -24.11 2.71 0.39
C ASP A 287 -23.74 4.14 0.79
N ASN A 288 -23.13 4.88 -0.13
CA ASN A 288 -22.85 6.30 0.01
C ASN A 288 -22.88 6.98 -1.38
N ASP A 289 -22.90 8.32 -1.41
CA ASP A 289 -23.05 9.12 -2.62
C ASP A 289 -21.71 9.47 -3.31
N LEU A 290 -20.57 9.05 -2.75
CA LEU A 290 -19.23 9.37 -3.27
C LEU A 290 -18.91 8.50 -4.47
N VAL A 291 -18.38 9.15 -5.53
CA VAL A 291 -17.87 8.46 -6.74
C VAL A 291 -16.37 8.64 -6.94
N SER A 292 -15.74 9.46 -6.10
CA SER A 292 -14.29 9.69 -6.09
C SER A 292 -13.57 8.62 -5.27
N SER A 293 -12.34 8.27 -5.66
CA SER A 293 -11.56 7.26 -4.93
C SER A 293 -11.07 7.78 -3.58
N LEU A 294 -11.21 6.96 -2.56
CA LEU A 294 -10.68 7.19 -1.21
C LEU A 294 -9.25 6.63 -1.14
N LYS A 295 -8.32 7.40 -0.57
CA LYS A 295 -6.88 7.09 -0.57
C LYS A 295 -6.28 6.93 0.82
N GLY A 296 -6.74 7.73 1.79
CA GLY A 296 -6.28 7.72 3.16
C GLY A 296 -7.43 7.77 4.14
N GLY A 297 -7.18 7.45 5.39
CA GLY A 297 -8.21 7.54 6.42
C GLY A 297 -7.65 7.36 7.83
N THR A 298 -8.43 7.82 8.79
CA THR A 298 -8.13 7.72 10.22
C THR A 298 -9.42 7.59 11.02
N VAL A 299 -9.33 7.07 12.24
CA VAL A 299 -10.46 7.09 13.20
C VAL A 299 -10.22 8.22 14.19
N GLY A 300 -11.22 9.07 14.32
CA GLY A 300 -11.18 10.20 15.23
C GLY A 300 -11.33 9.80 16.70
N PRO A 301 -11.02 10.73 17.61
CA PRO A 301 -11.18 10.49 19.04
C PRO A 301 -12.65 10.28 19.48
N ASP A 302 -13.59 10.64 18.63
CA ASP A 302 -15.04 10.43 18.78
C ASP A 302 -15.53 9.08 18.21
N GLY A 303 -14.61 8.22 17.71
CA GLY A 303 -14.92 6.93 17.12
C GLY A 303 -15.40 6.96 15.67
N ARG A 304 -15.57 8.16 15.07
CA ARG A 304 -15.93 8.29 13.65
C ARG A 304 -14.74 8.07 12.75
N ALA A 305 -14.96 7.40 11.63
CA ALA A 305 -13.94 7.20 10.62
C ALA A 305 -14.00 8.33 9.57
N LEU A 306 -12.87 9.02 9.37
CA LEU A 306 -12.68 10.00 8.31
C LEU A 306 -11.82 9.38 7.22
N MET A 307 -12.35 9.33 6.01
CA MET A 307 -11.67 8.86 4.81
C MET A 307 -11.53 10.02 3.82
N VAL A 308 -10.38 10.15 3.18
CA VAL A 308 -10.07 11.25 2.26
C VAL A 308 -9.61 10.74 0.91
N GLY A 309 -9.77 11.55 -0.14
CA GLY A 309 -9.44 11.10 -1.48
C GLY A 309 -9.45 12.15 -2.57
N SER A 310 -9.70 11.69 -3.79
CA SER A 310 -9.71 12.52 -5.00
C SER A 310 -10.84 13.55 -4.96
N GLY A 311 -10.59 14.74 -5.54
CA GLY A 311 -11.56 15.84 -5.56
C GLY A 311 -11.81 16.41 -4.16
N ALA A 312 -10.76 16.51 -3.36
CA ALA A 312 -10.82 16.99 -1.97
C ALA A 312 -11.92 16.28 -1.12
N ALA A 313 -12.27 15.04 -1.51
CA ALA A 313 -13.30 14.28 -0.80
C ALA A 313 -12.91 14.02 0.66
N GLN A 314 -13.84 14.25 1.56
CA GLN A 314 -13.81 13.87 2.96
C GLN A 314 -15.12 13.16 3.26
N LEU A 315 -15.05 11.84 3.45
CA LEU A 315 -16.18 10.98 3.77
C LEU A 315 -16.08 10.55 5.22
N ILE A 316 -17.03 10.95 6.05
CA ILE A 316 -17.06 10.61 7.47
C ILE A 316 -18.12 9.55 7.70
N TYR A 317 -17.74 8.43 8.28
CA TYR A 317 -18.67 7.38 8.73
C TYR A 317 -18.87 7.46 10.25
N ASP A 318 -20.12 7.58 10.66
CA ASP A 318 -20.55 7.54 12.07
C ASP A 318 -21.10 6.14 12.37
N PRO A 319 -20.36 5.29 13.11
CA PRO A 319 -20.79 3.91 13.36
C PRO A 319 -22.02 3.84 14.29
N ASP A 320 -22.23 4.81 15.18
CA ASP A 320 -23.38 4.82 16.09
C ASP A 320 -24.68 5.20 15.36
N ALA A 321 -24.57 6.05 14.35
CA ALA A 321 -25.70 6.49 13.53
C ALA A 321 -25.86 5.71 12.23
N GLU A 322 -24.90 4.84 11.89
CA GLU A 322 -24.83 4.05 10.64
C GLU A 322 -25.05 4.93 9.40
N ARG A 323 -24.37 6.08 9.34
CA ARG A 323 -24.53 7.04 8.26
C ARG A 323 -23.22 7.69 7.84
N PHE A 324 -23.24 8.21 6.61
CA PHE A 324 -22.16 9.03 6.07
C PHE A 324 -22.48 10.51 6.09
N GLU A 325 -21.43 11.31 6.27
CA GLU A 325 -21.39 12.74 5.98
C GLU A 325 -20.32 12.97 4.92
N LEU A 326 -20.65 13.64 3.81
CA LEU A 326 -19.76 13.87 2.67
C LEU A 326 -19.49 15.37 2.51
N GLU A 327 -18.21 15.72 2.45
CA GLU A 327 -17.71 17.00 1.95
C GLU A 327 -16.84 16.72 0.71
N GLU A 328 -17.14 17.34 -0.42
CA GLU A 328 -16.42 17.15 -1.68
C GLU A 328 -16.34 18.46 -2.48
N ASP A 329 -15.15 18.78 -2.98
CA ASP A 329 -14.97 19.74 -4.08
C ASP A 329 -14.31 18.99 -5.24
N ARG A 330 -15.13 18.60 -6.23
CA ARG A 330 -14.67 17.80 -7.38
C ARG A 330 -13.59 18.45 -8.24
N LEU A 331 -13.35 19.75 -8.07
CA LEU A 331 -12.26 20.49 -8.70
C LEU A 331 -11.07 20.65 -7.74
N GLY A 332 -11.20 20.21 -6.50
CA GLY A 332 -10.16 20.25 -5.49
C GLY A 332 -9.07 19.19 -5.72
N SER A 333 -7.93 19.43 -5.12
CA SER A 333 -6.77 18.54 -5.18
C SER A 333 -7.03 17.22 -4.43
N THR A 334 -6.29 16.19 -4.81
CA THR A 334 -6.39 14.89 -4.14
C THR A 334 -5.74 14.92 -2.76
N TYR A 335 -6.46 14.48 -1.73
CA TYR A 335 -5.89 14.12 -0.44
C TYR A 335 -5.45 12.65 -0.46
N ALA A 336 -4.26 12.39 0.08
CA ALA A 336 -3.67 11.05 0.20
C ALA A 336 -3.69 10.53 1.65
N ALA A 337 -3.61 11.42 2.63
CA ALA A 337 -3.58 11.08 4.04
C ALA A 337 -4.28 12.13 4.90
N VAL A 338 -4.73 11.70 6.07
CA VAL A 338 -5.34 12.56 7.10
C VAL A 338 -5.00 12.07 8.50
N LEU A 339 -4.75 13.02 9.41
CA LEU A 339 -4.63 12.79 10.86
C LEU A 339 -5.47 13.80 11.63
N TYR A 340 -5.81 13.45 12.86
CA TYR A 340 -6.24 14.44 13.85
C TYR A 340 -5.03 14.95 14.63
N SER A 341 -4.94 16.26 14.80
CA SER A 341 -3.97 16.90 15.69
C SER A 341 -4.40 16.74 17.16
N ASP A 342 -3.45 16.99 18.08
CA ASP A 342 -3.70 16.86 19.54
C ASP A 342 -4.81 17.80 20.05
N ASP A 343 -5.08 18.91 19.37
CA ASP A 343 -6.16 19.87 19.66
C ASP A 343 -7.48 19.57 18.94
N GLY A 344 -7.52 18.48 18.15
CA GLY A 344 -8.71 18.00 17.46
C GLY A 344 -8.90 18.57 16.05
N GLY A 345 -8.00 19.40 15.56
CA GLY A 345 -7.99 19.85 14.16
C GLY A 345 -7.60 18.71 13.21
N LYS A 346 -7.87 18.88 11.91
CA LYS A 346 -7.52 17.93 10.86
C LYS A 346 -6.24 18.39 10.16
N ILE A 347 -5.27 17.49 10.01
CA ILE A 347 -4.07 17.67 9.18
C ILE A 347 -4.29 16.81 7.93
N LEU A 348 -4.39 17.44 6.78
CA LEU A 348 -4.58 16.79 5.48
C LEU A 348 -3.29 16.84 4.67
N ALA A 349 -2.97 15.81 3.93
CA ALA A 349 -1.85 15.81 3.00
C ALA A 349 -2.23 15.20 1.65
N GLY A 350 -1.60 15.68 0.60
CA GLY A 350 -1.87 15.24 -0.76
C GLY A 350 -1.05 15.96 -1.82
N GLU A 351 -1.66 16.20 -2.97
CA GLU A 351 -1.00 16.78 -4.15
C GLU A 351 -0.42 18.18 -3.92
N GLU A 352 -1.04 18.99 -3.08
CA GLU A 352 -0.60 20.35 -2.75
C GLU A 352 0.15 20.44 -1.41
N GLY A 353 0.69 19.29 -0.95
CA GLY A 353 1.41 19.21 0.32
C GLY A 353 0.49 19.05 1.51
N VAL A 354 0.86 19.68 2.63
CA VAL A 354 0.11 19.60 3.89
C VAL A 354 -0.73 20.84 4.11
N SER A 355 -1.97 20.65 4.54
CA SER A 355 -2.91 21.71 4.91
C SER A 355 -3.61 21.37 6.22
N ASN A 356 -3.98 22.41 6.98
CA ASN A 356 -4.76 22.30 8.20
C ASN A 356 -6.16 22.81 7.94
N VAL A 357 -7.16 22.06 8.48
CA VAL A 357 -8.57 22.47 8.45
C VAL A 357 -9.08 22.45 9.88
N GLU A 358 -9.60 23.60 10.33
CA GLU A 358 -10.24 23.76 11.66
C GLU A 358 -11.54 22.96 11.77
#